data_2062f222a927a14ce344b1f144e74db3
#
_entry.id   2062f222a927a14ce344b1f144e74db3
#
_cell.length_a   1.000
_cell.length_b   1.000
_cell.length_c   1.000
_cell.angle_alpha   90.00
_cell.angle_beta   90.00
_cell.angle_gamma   90.00
#
_symmetry.space_group_name_H-M   'P 1'
#
loop_
_entity.id
_entity.type
_entity.pdbx_description
1 polymer ?
#
loop_
_entity_poly.entity_id
_entity_poly.type
_entity_poly.pdbx_seq_one_letter_code
_entity_poly.pdbx_strand_id
1 'polypeptide(L)'
;MAILKWVFWLTIWAVVAAFFHYTLPQVDIVRVTDTYEKRIDFGNNSMFWSKAGVGNNTALGNRDVFFIQTRRAKGDVMVYRNEDTGWGWPPYFKFDTTNLQAEASDLKSSSGSPQYVALKHYGWRNEFFSIFPNATSMWVVDGPNASKGIPFANIIILTLFAAMVYAIWVRWRRFKRSRIDPTVERIEDDFAERQNRFSSWMKSRSKK
;
A
#
# COMPACT_ATOMS: atom_id res chain seq x y z
N MET A 1 8.03 -25.26 16.01
CA MET A 1 8.15 -24.98 14.54
C MET A 1 6.86 -24.52 13.88
N ALA A 2 5.67 -25.03 14.25
CA ALA A 2 4.38 -24.58 13.65
C ALA A 2 4.09 -23.09 13.91
N ILE A 3 4.26 -22.63 15.14
CA ILE A 3 4.03 -21.23 15.55
C ILE A 3 4.89 -20.26 14.72
N LEU A 4 6.18 -20.56 14.51
CA LEU A 4 7.09 -19.72 13.74
C LEU A 4 6.63 -19.58 12.27
N LYS A 5 6.12 -20.66 11.67
CA LYS A 5 5.54 -20.61 10.31
C LYS A 5 4.28 -19.73 10.26
N TRP A 6 3.41 -19.81 11.25
CA TRP A 6 2.24 -18.96 11.32
C TRP A 6 2.59 -17.49 11.51
N VAL A 7 3.51 -17.18 12.42
CA VAL A 7 3.99 -15.81 12.63
C VAL A 7 4.58 -15.25 11.34
N PHE A 8 5.42 -16.02 10.63
CA PHE A 8 6.00 -15.60 9.36
C PHE A 8 4.94 -15.24 8.31
N TRP A 9 3.94 -16.11 8.09
CA TRP A 9 2.89 -15.85 7.12
C TRP A 9 1.98 -14.71 7.52
N LEU A 10 1.64 -14.59 8.79
CA LEU A 10 0.85 -13.47 9.30
C LEU A 10 1.58 -12.14 9.11
N THR A 11 2.88 -12.10 9.35
CA THR A 11 3.69 -10.90 9.10
C THR A 11 3.69 -10.51 7.63
N ILE A 12 3.88 -11.47 6.71
CA ILE A 12 3.82 -11.19 5.27
C ILE A 12 2.44 -10.60 4.89
N TRP A 13 1.36 -11.24 5.32
CA TRP A 13 0.02 -10.76 4.99
C TRP A 13 -0.31 -9.42 5.64
N ALA A 14 0.20 -9.15 6.84
CA ALA A 14 0.08 -7.85 7.49
C ALA A 14 0.80 -6.74 6.68
N VAL A 15 2.01 -7.02 6.17
CA VAL A 15 2.74 -6.08 5.30
C VAL A 15 1.99 -5.85 3.99
N VAL A 16 1.46 -6.90 3.36
CA VAL A 16 0.65 -6.79 2.13
C VAL A 16 -0.61 -5.97 2.39
N ALA A 17 -1.31 -6.22 3.49
CA ALA A 17 -2.50 -5.45 3.86
C ALA A 17 -2.16 -3.97 4.12
N ALA A 18 -1.07 -3.69 4.84
CA ALA A 18 -0.58 -2.34 5.08
C ALA A 18 -0.22 -1.61 3.77
N PHE A 19 0.44 -2.31 2.85
CA PHE A 19 0.78 -1.79 1.52
C PHE A 19 -0.48 -1.40 0.73
N PHE A 20 -1.48 -2.26 0.65
CA PHE A 20 -2.74 -1.94 -0.03
C PHE A 20 -3.51 -0.85 0.69
N HIS A 21 -3.57 -0.87 2.02
CA HIS A 21 -4.21 0.20 2.79
C HIS A 21 -3.56 1.56 2.56
N TYR A 22 -2.26 1.61 2.35
CA TYR A 22 -1.53 2.84 2.02
C TYR A 22 -1.79 3.29 0.58
N THR A 23 -1.78 2.36 -0.37
CA THR A 23 -1.75 2.68 -1.80
C THR A 23 -3.13 2.80 -2.44
N LEU A 24 -4.14 2.08 -1.92
CA LEU A 24 -5.48 2.12 -2.50
C LEU A 24 -6.20 3.44 -2.18
N PRO A 25 -7.00 3.97 -3.13
CA PRO A 25 -7.74 5.20 -2.91
C PRO A 25 -8.83 5.02 -1.84
N GLN A 26 -8.90 6.01 -0.97
CA GLN A 26 -9.90 6.16 0.07
C GLN A 26 -10.69 7.44 -0.18
N VAL A 27 -11.92 7.52 0.33
CA VAL A 27 -12.77 8.70 0.22
C VAL A 27 -13.20 9.11 1.62
N ASP A 28 -12.95 10.37 1.96
CA ASP A 28 -13.45 11.00 3.18
C ASP A 28 -14.48 12.08 2.84
N ILE A 29 -15.58 12.12 3.62
CA ILE A 29 -16.55 13.21 3.54
C ILE A 29 -16.08 14.28 4.54
N VAL A 30 -15.73 15.43 4.00
CA VAL A 30 -15.07 16.50 4.78
C VAL A 30 -15.63 17.86 4.38
N ARG A 31 -15.43 18.85 5.24
CA ARG A 31 -15.61 20.26 4.96
C ARG A 31 -14.24 20.91 4.84
N VAL A 32 -13.97 21.57 3.73
CA VAL A 32 -12.73 22.35 3.57
C VAL A 32 -12.81 23.59 4.45
N THR A 33 -11.81 23.79 5.27
CA THR A 33 -11.72 24.94 6.19
C THR A 33 -10.72 25.97 5.72
N ASP A 34 -9.60 25.52 5.17
CA ASP A 34 -8.56 26.39 4.63
C ASP A 34 -7.63 25.64 3.67
N THR A 35 -6.85 26.40 2.91
CA THR A 35 -5.78 25.91 2.05
C THR A 35 -4.54 26.78 2.27
N TYR A 36 -3.38 26.14 2.33
CA TYR A 36 -2.11 26.84 2.50
C TYR A 36 -0.98 26.11 1.80
N GLU A 37 0.09 26.85 1.62
CA GLU A 37 1.36 26.34 1.11
C GLU A 37 2.40 26.39 2.23
N LYS A 38 3.20 25.37 2.34
CA LYS A 38 4.27 25.29 3.34
C LYS A 38 5.51 24.66 2.74
N ARG A 39 6.65 25.27 3.02
CA ARG A 39 7.95 24.69 2.72
C ARG A 39 8.23 23.52 3.65
N ILE A 40 8.55 22.38 3.07
CA ILE A 40 8.82 21.14 3.80
C ILE A 40 10.25 20.69 3.52
N ASP A 41 10.96 20.39 4.61
CA ASP A 41 12.22 19.67 4.57
C ASP A 41 11.96 18.18 4.72
N PHE A 42 12.33 17.39 3.74
CA PHE A 42 11.90 15.97 3.67
C PHE A 42 12.58 15.07 4.69
N GLY A 43 13.73 15.42 5.24
CA GLY A 43 14.39 14.68 6.30
C GLY A 43 14.31 13.15 6.15
N ASN A 44 14.11 12.46 7.28
CA ASN A 44 14.01 10.99 7.33
C ASN A 44 12.69 10.44 6.74
N ASN A 45 11.70 11.28 6.46
CA ASN A 45 10.37 10.88 5.98
C ASN A 45 10.21 11.00 4.47
N SER A 46 11.30 11.19 3.74
CA SER A 46 11.30 11.43 2.29
C SER A 46 10.56 10.35 1.48
N MET A 47 10.51 9.12 1.98
CA MET A 47 9.84 7.99 1.33
C MET A 47 8.31 8.16 1.24
N PHE A 48 7.69 8.94 2.13
CA PHE A 48 6.23 9.18 2.13
C PHE A 48 5.82 10.41 1.32
N TRP A 49 6.78 11.13 0.73
CA TRP A 49 6.55 12.30 -0.08
C TRP A 49 6.67 11.95 -1.56
N SER A 50 5.93 12.64 -2.41
CA SER A 50 6.03 12.41 -3.85
C SER A 50 7.44 12.70 -4.37
N LYS A 51 7.94 11.83 -5.25
CA LYS A 51 9.22 12.03 -5.96
C LYS A 51 9.06 12.83 -7.25
N ALA A 52 7.85 13.31 -7.56
CA ALA A 52 7.59 14.07 -8.77
C ALA A 52 8.31 15.43 -8.72
N GLY A 53 9.60 15.39 -8.88
CA GLY A 53 10.45 16.53 -9.12
C GLY A 53 10.46 16.87 -10.60
N VAL A 54 9.33 17.23 -11.16
CA VAL A 54 9.31 17.85 -12.47
C VAL A 54 9.58 19.34 -12.25
N GLY A 55 10.85 19.72 -12.34
CA GLY A 55 11.25 21.09 -12.57
C GLY A 55 11.72 21.93 -11.39
N ASN A 56 11.87 21.42 -10.18
CA ASN A 56 12.42 22.21 -9.07
C ASN A 56 13.59 21.53 -8.38
N ASN A 57 14.63 22.30 -8.17
CA ASN A 57 15.93 22.04 -7.56
C ASN A 57 15.88 21.04 -6.39
N THR A 58 15.81 19.76 -6.69
CA THR A 58 15.95 18.64 -5.77
C THR A 58 17.30 18.62 -5.03
N ALA A 59 18.22 19.48 -5.42
CA ALA A 59 19.53 19.61 -4.77
C ALA A 59 19.48 20.19 -3.36
N LEU A 60 18.38 20.84 -2.93
CA LEU A 60 18.29 21.51 -1.65
C LEU A 60 17.46 20.76 -0.59
N GLY A 61 16.88 19.59 -0.92
CA GLY A 61 16.16 18.77 0.05
C GLY A 61 14.85 19.35 0.59
N ASN A 62 14.41 20.52 0.12
CA ASN A 62 13.18 21.19 0.53
C ASN A 62 12.35 21.61 -0.68
N ARG A 63 11.03 21.66 -0.53
CA ARG A 63 10.13 22.24 -1.55
C ARG A 63 8.85 22.77 -0.89
N ASP A 64 8.16 23.59 -1.65
CA ASP A 64 6.85 24.10 -1.26
C ASP A 64 5.79 23.03 -1.61
N VAL A 65 4.93 22.74 -0.62
CA VAL A 65 3.87 21.74 -0.71
C VAL A 65 2.55 22.38 -0.36
N PHE A 66 1.54 22.12 -1.18
CA PHE A 66 0.19 22.54 -0.91
C PHE A 66 -0.50 21.63 0.10
N PHE A 67 -1.29 22.25 0.98
CA PHE A 67 -2.08 21.53 1.98
C PHE A 67 -3.54 22.01 1.95
N ILE A 68 -4.44 21.06 2.21
CA ILE A 68 -5.88 21.27 2.32
C ILE A 68 -6.27 20.93 3.76
N GLN A 69 -6.68 21.93 4.53
CA GLN A 69 -7.21 21.74 5.87
C GLN A 69 -8.69 21.40 5.81
N THR A 70 -9.08 20.40 6.56
CA THR A 70 -10.47 19.95 6.56
C THR A 70 -10.97 19.59 7.95
N ARG A 71 -12.30 19.54 8.08
CA ARG A 71 -12.97 18.86 9.19
C ARG A 71 -13.86 17.76 8.67
N ARG A 72 -13.72 16.57 9.24
CA ARG A 72 -14.62 15.46 8.99
C ARG A 72 -16.01 15.72 9.57
N ALA A 73 -17.01 14.98 9.11
CA ALA A 73 -18.37 15.07 9.62
C ALA A 73 -18.48 14.87 11.15
N LYS A 74 -17.59 14.08 11.72
CA LYS A 74 -17.48 13.85 13.17
C LYS A 74 -16.84 14.98 13.96
N GLY A 75 -16.35 16.02 13.28
CA GLY A 75 -15.69 17.18 13.89
C GLY A 75 -14.15 17.09 13.95
N ASP A 76 -13.56 15.96 13.63
CA ASP A 76 -12.11 15.74 13.64
C ASP A 76 -11.43 16.62 12.59
N VAL A 77 -10.29 17.18 12.95
CA VAL A 77 -9.42 17.90 12.01
C VAL A 77 -8.60 16.90 11.21
N MET A 78 -8.57 17.10 9.89
CA MET A 78 -7.73 16.34 8.99
C MET A 78 -7.05 17.25 7.98
N VAL A 79 -5.76 17.05 7.79
CA VAL A 79 -4.96 17.79 6.82
C VAL A 79 -4.48 16.84 5.76
N TYR A 80 -4.72 17.21 4.51
CA TYR A 80 -4.23 16.48 3.34
C TYR A 80 -3.15 17.31 2.67
N ARG A 81 -2.09 16.66 2.21
CA ARG A 81 -1.18 17.28 1.25
C ARG A 81 -1.80 17.22 -0.14
N ASN A 82 -1.35 18.09 -1.01
CA ASN A 82 -1.77 18.14 -2.41
C ASN A 82 -0.52 18.19 -3.27
N GLU A 83 -0.04 17.03 -3.68
CA GLU A 83 1.18 16.88 -4.48
C GLU A 83 0.91 16.04 -5.73
N ASP A 84 1.68 16.33 -6.79
CA ASP A 84 1.68 15.51 -8.00
C ASP A 84 2.29 14.15 -7.72
N THR A 85 1.72 13.11 -8.30
CA THR A 85 2.31 11.77 -8.30
C THR A 85 3.08 11.50 -9.58
N GLY A 86 2.78 12.21 -10.65
CA GLY A 86 3.38 11.99 -11.96
C GLY A 86 3.27 10.53 -12.40
N TRP A 87 4.37 9.99 -12.88
CA TRP A 87 4.53 8.56 -13.22
C TRP A 87 5.05 7.71 -12.05
N GLY A 88 5.15 8.31 -10.86
CA GLY A 88 5.64 7.65 -9.67
C GLY A 88 4.64 6.68 -9.04
N TRP A 89 5.09 6.03 -7.98
CA TRP A 89 4.24 5.15 -7.18
C TRP A 89 3.60 5.90 -5.99
N PRO A 90 2.29 5.72 -5.70
CA PRO A 90 1.27 4.96 -6.44
C PRO A 90 0.85 5.64 -7.75
N PRO A 91 0.48 4.87 -8.80
CA PRO A 91 0.26 5.38 -10.15
C PRO A 91 -1.10 6.08 -10.30
N TYR A 92 -1.27 7.20 -9.62
CA TYR A 92 -2.48 8.02 -9.71
C TYR A 92 -2.47 8.97 -10.92
N PHE A 93 -1.32 9.12 -11.59
CA PHE A 93 -1.14 9.96 -12.78
C PHE A 93 -1.64 11.40 -12.58
N LYS A 94 -1.46 11.93 -11.38
CA LYS A 94 -1.80 13.31 -11.07
C LYS A 94 -0.62 14.21 -11.45
N PHE A 95 -0.84 15.15 -12.35
CA PHE A 95 0.18 16.02 -12.92
C PHE A 95 -0.08 17.50 -12.65
N ASP A 96 -1.22 17.85 -12.09
CA ASP A 96 -1.59 19.23 -11.83
C ASP A 96 -2.24 19.39 -10.45
N THR A 97 -1.43 19.81 -9.49
CA THR A 97 -1.88 20.12 -8.13
C THR A 97 -2.59 21.45 -8.03
N THR A 98 -2.32 22.39 -8.95
CA THR A 98 -2.86 23.75 -8.89
C THR A 98 -4.37 23.77 -9.10
N ASN A 99 -4.89 22.96 -10.02
CA ASN A 99 -6.34 22.86 -10.24
C ASN A 99 -7.07 22.34 -8.99
N LEU A 100 -6.57 21.29 -8.36
CA LEU A 100 -7.16 20.77 -7.12
C LEU A 100 -7.04 21.77 -5.97
N GLN A 101 -5.94 22.55 -5.91
CA GLN A 101 -5.77 23.60 -4.92
C GLN A 101 -6.75 24.76 -5.10
N ALA A 102 -6.97 25.17 -6.33
CA ALA A 102 -7.95 26.20 -6.68
C ALA A 102 -9.37 25.75 -6.32
N GLU A 103 -9.76 24.52 -6.70
CA GLU A 103 -11.04 23.91 -6.35
C GLU A 103 -11.23 23.84 -4.82
N ALA A 104 -10.20 23.41 -4.07
CA ALA A 104 -10.24 23.39 -2.62
C ALA A 104 -10.39 24.77 -2.02
N SER A 105 -9.80 25.79 -2.63
CA SER A 105 -9.90 27.18 -2.19
C SER A 105 -11.30 27.77 -2.42
N ASP A 106 -11.93 27.42 -3.52
CA ASP A 106 -13.30 27.84 -3.85
C ASP A 106 -14.35 27.19 -2.93
N LEU A 107 -14.10 25.93 -2.53
CA LEU A 107 -14.99 25.14 -1.68
C LEU A 107 -14.79 25.35 -0.18
N LYS A 108 -14.04 26.38 0.24
CA LYS A 108 -13.92 26.74 1.66
C LYS A 108 -15.25 27.15 2.25
N SER A 109 -15.57 26.61 3.41
CA SER A 109 -16.84 26.93 4.07
C SER A 109 -16.71 27.03 5.59
N SER A 110 -17.59 27.82 6.19
CA SER A 110 -17.67 28.03 7.64
C SER A 110 -18.55 26.97 8.33
N SER A 111 -18.49 26.93 9.65
CA SER A 111 -19.40 26.07 10.43
C SER A 111 -20.85 26.52 10.41
N GLY A 112 -21.10 27.81 10.14
CA GLY A 112 -22.45 28.38 10.06
C GLY A 112 -23.16 28.08 8.71
N SER A 113 -22.38 27.83 7.66
CA SER A 113 -22.87 27.41 6.33
C SER A 113 -21.95 26.33 5.77
N PRO A 114 -22.06 25.10 6.28
CA PRO A 114 -21.12 24.04 5.94
C PRO A 114 -21.40 23.49 4.54
N GLN A 115 -20.39 23.47 3.69
CA GLN A 115 -20.39 22.76 2.41
C GLN A 115 -19.50 21.52 2.54
N TYR A 116 -20.06 20.36 2.25
CA TYR A 116 -19.33 19.10 2.33
C TYR A 116 -18.84 18.66 0.97
N VAL A 117 -17.66 18.05 0.97
CA VAL A 117 -17.03 17.47 -0.21
C VAL A 117 -16.59 16.03 0.08
N ALA A 118 -16.68 15.19 -0.93
CA ALA A 118 -16.01 13.91 -0.92
C ALA A 118 -14.59 14.11 -1.46
N LEU A 119 -13.59 13.90 -0.59
CA LEU A 119 -12.19 14.05 -0.91
C LEU A 119 -11.56 12.67 -1.06
N LYS A 120 -11.10 12.38 -2.28
CA LYS A 120 -10.38 11.14 -2.59
C LYS A 120 -8.90 11.33 -2.31
N HIS A 121 -8.31 10.38 -1.60
CA HIS A 121 -6.91 10.43 -1.19
C HIS A 121 -6.30 9.04 -1.10
N TYR A 122 -5.00 8.98 -0.94
CA TYR A 122 -4.25 7.78 -0.54
C TYR A 122 -3.22 8.14 0.54
N GLY A 123 -2.69 7.13 1.19
CA GLY A 123 -1.69 7.30 2.24
C GLY A 123 -2.30 7.40 3.64
N TRP A 124 -1.43 7.46 4.63
CA TRP A 124 -1.79 7.51 6.04
C TRP A 124 -1.61 8.91 6.62
N ARG A 125 -2.35 9.19 7.67
CA ARG A 125 -2.08 10.29 8.58
C ARG A 125 -1.32 9.74 9.78
N ASN A 126 -0.12 10.26 10.01
CA ASN A 126 0.64 9.98 11.22
C ASN A 126 1.24 11.31 11.72
N GLU A 127 0.83 11.72 12.92
CA GLU A 127 1.26 12.99 13.49
C GLU A 127 2.69 12.94 14.00
N PHE A 128 3.09 11.81 14.58
CA PHE A 128 4.43 11.63 15.12
C PHE A 128 5.50 11.77 14.05
N PHE A 129 5.26 11.22 12.86
CA PHE A 129 6.18 11.29 11.71
C PHE A 129 5.85 12.43 10.74
N SER A 130 4.88 13.30 11.06
CA SER A 130 4.44 14.38 10.15
C SER A 130 4.07 13.85 8.74
N ILE A 131 3.44 12.67 8.67
CA ILE A 131 2.97 12.06 7.43
C ILE A 131 1.53 12.53 7.18
N PHE A 132 1.26 12.91 5.92
CA PHE A 132 -0.04 13.40 5.48
C PHE A 132 -0.52 12.57 4.29
N PRO A 133 -1.81 12.17 4.24
CA PRO A 133 -2.37 11.54 3.04
C PRO A 133 -2.40 12.54 1.89
N ASN A 134 -2.25 12.05 0.66
CA ASN A 134 -2.22 12.88 -0.53
C ASN A 134 -3.61 12.93 -1.19
N ALA A 135 -4.18 14.13 -1.31
CA ALA A 135 -5.43 14.36 -2.02
C ALA A 135 -5.24 14.14 -3.52
N THR A 136 -6.20 13.45 -4.16
CA THR A 136 -6.14 13.17 -5.61
C THR A 136 -7.25 13.87 -6.38
N SER A 137 -8.44 13.98 -5.81
CA SER A 137 -9.58 14.68 -6.37
C SER A 137 -10.60 15.00 -5.29
N MET A 138 -11.52 15.93 -5.56
CA MET A 138 -12.67 16.19 -4.70
C MET A 138 -13.91 16.52 -5.54
N TRP A 139 -15.09 16.41 -4.92
CA TRP A 139 -16.36 16.81 -5.50
C TRP A 139 -17.37 17.13 -4.40
N VAL A 140 -18.29 18.03 -4.70
CA VAL A 140 -19.34 18.46 -3.77
C VAL A 140 -20.32 17.32 -3.51
N VAL A 141 -20.79 17.22 -2.26
CA VAL A 141 -21.80 16.25 -1.82
C VAL A 141 -22.88 16.92 -0.97
N ASP A 142 -24.05 16.28 -0.89
CA ASP A 142 -25.23 16.88 -0.25
C ASP A 142 -25.12 17.08 1.28
N GLY A 143 -24.19 16.41 1.94
CA GLY A 143 -24.03 16.56 3.39
C GLY A 143 -23.03 15.61 4.05
N PRO A 144 -22.94 15.67 5.40
CA PRO A 144 -21.93 14.93 6.14
C PRO A 144 -22.09 13.40 6.07
N ASN A 145 -23.29 12.91 5.79
CA ASN A 145 -23.61 11.48 5.67
C ASN A 145 -23.73 11.00 4.21
N ALA A 146 -23.23 11.78 3.26
CA ALA A 146 -23.24 11.39 1.86
C ALA A 146 -22.52 10.06 1.63
N SER A 147 -22.98 9.30 0.63
CA SER A 147 -22.33 8.03 0.28
C SER A 147 -20.95 8.27 -0.30
N LYS A 148 -19.98 7.49 0.16
CA LYS A 148 -18.61 7.50 -0.38
C LYS A 148 -18.51 6.85 -1.77
N GLY A 149 -19.61 6.26 -2.25
CA GLY A 149 -19.64 5.48 -3.48
C GLY A 149 -19.00 4.09 -3.35
N ILE A 150 -19.17 3.29 -4.38
CA ILE A 150 -18.57 1.94 -4.43
C ILE A 150 -17.11 2.06 -4.87
N PRO A 151 -16.17 1.47 -4.13
CA PRO A 151 -14.73 1.57 -4.46
C PRO A 151 -14.35 0.60 -5.59
N PHE A 152 -14.89 0.78 -6.79
CA PHE A 152 -14.66 -0.12 -7.93
C PHE A 152 -13.17 -0.34 -8.24
N ALA A 153 -12.36 0.70 -8.19
CA ALA A 153 -10.92 0.57 -8.43
C ALA A 153 -10.26 -0.39 -7.43
N ASN A 154 -10.61 -0.29 -6.15
CA ASN A 154 -10.07 -1.17 -5.11
C ASN A 154 -10.50 -2.62 -5.34
N ILE A 155 -11.77 -2.83 -5.69
CA ILE A 155 -12.30 -4.18 -5.98
C ILE A 155 -11.55 -4.79 -7.16
N ILE A 156 -11.38 -4.07 -8.26
CA ILE A 156 -10.66 -4.55 -9.44
C ILE A 156 -9.21 -4.87 -9.10
N ILE A 157 -8.49 -3.96 -8.45
CA ILE A 157 -7.07 -4.15 -8.11
C ILE A 157 -6.90 -5.36 -7.19
N LEU A 158 -7.72 -5.49 -6.16
CA LEU A 158 -7.64 -6.61 -5.22
C LEU A 158 -8.00 -7.94 -5.87
N THR A 159 -9.00 -7.96 -6.78
CA THR A 159 -9.38 -9.16 -7.52
C THR A 159 -8.24 -9.60 -8.46
N LEU A 160 -7.63 -8.67 -9.19
CA LEU A 160 -6.48 -8.97 -10.05
C LEU A 160 -5.28 -9.47 -9.24
N PHE A 161 -5.02 -8.87 -8.08
CA PHE A 161 -3.98 -9.33 -7.18
C PHE A 161 -4.25 -10.75 -6.68
N ALA A 162 -5.48 -11.05 -6.24
CA ALA A 162 -5.85 -12.39 -5.79
C ALA A 162 -5.72 -13.43 -6.93
N ALA A 163 -6.13 -13.08 -8.15
CA ALA A 163 -5.97 -13.94 -9.32
C ALA A 163 -4.49 -14.19 -9.65
N MET A 164 -3.64 -13.17 -9.53
CA MET A 164 -2.20 -13.30 -9.72
C MET A 164 -1.57 -14.24 -8.68
N VAL A 165 -1.88 -14.04 -7.40
CA VAL A 165 -1.40 -14.91 -6.32
C VAL A 165 -1.84 -16.36 -6.55
N TYR A 166 -3.10 -16.57 -6.94
CA TYR A 166 -3.62 -17.90 -7.26
C TYR A 166 -2.89 -18.53 -8.44
N ALA A 167 -2.64 -17.79 -9.52
CA ALA A 167 -1.90 -18.26 -10.68
C ALA A 167 -0.45 -18.66 -10.33
N ILE A 168 0.23 -17.85 -9.51
CA ILE A 168 1.58 -18.17 -9.00
C ILE A 168 1.54 -19.44 -8.16
N TRP A 169 0.58 -19.56 -7.25
CA TRP A 169 0.44 -20.72 -6.38
C TRP A 169 0.19 -22.02 -7.17
N VAL A 170 -0.71 -21.99 -8.18
CA VAL A 170 -0.97 -23.14 -9.06
C VAL A 170 0.29 -23.52 -9.85
N ARG A 171 1.00 -22.51 -10.39
CA ARG A 171 2.24 -22.73 -11.14
C ARG A 171 3.34 -23.31 -10.25
N TRP A 172 3.49 -22.82 -9.03
CA TRP A 172 4.41 -23.34 -8.04
C TRP A 172 4.10 -24.80 -7.65
N ARG A 173 2.83 -25.12 -7.41
CA ARG A 173 2.42 -26.49 -7.11
C ARG A 173 2.72 -27.45 -8.26
N ARG A 174 2.49 -27.02 -9.50
CA ARG A 174 2.84 -27.84 -10.70
C ARG A 174 4.36 -28.03 -10.79
N PHE A 175 5.12 -26.96 -10.62
CA PHE A 175 6.59 -27.03 -10.63
C PHE A 175 7.12 -27.96 -9.54
N LYS A 176 6.63 -27.84 -8.33
CA LYS A 176 7.03 -28.71 -7.21
C LYS A 176 6.78 -30.18 -7.55
N ARG A 177 5.58 -30.54 -7.98
CA ARG A 177 5.21 -31.91 -8.33
C ARG A 177 6.02 -32.49 -9.50
N SER A 178 6.39 -31.66 -10.48
CA SER A 178 7.07 -32.14 -11.69
C SER A 178 8.59 -32.19 -11.56
N ARG A 179 9.19 -31.38 -10.68
CA ARG A 179 10.64 -31.23 -10.60
C ARG A 179 11.22 -31.57 -9.24
N ILE A 180 10.55 -31.12 -8.16
CA ILE A 180 11.11 -31.26 -6.80
C ILE A 180 10.78 -32.62 -6.22
N ASP A 181 9.50 -33.01 -6.21
CA ASP A 181 9.06 -34.26 -5.57
C ASP A 181 9.77 -35.49 -6.16
N PRO A 182 9.88 -35.68 -7.49
CA PRO A 182 10.60 -36.83 -8.05
C PRO A 182 12.11 -36.83 -7.76
N THR A 183 12.69 -35.66 -7.55
CA THR A 183 14.12 -35.55 -7.23
C THR A 183 14.38 -35.92 -5.76
N VAL A 184 13.49 -35.49 -4.87
CA VAL A 184 13.57 -35.83 -3.44
C VAL A 184 13.36 -37.34 -3.24
N GLU A 185 12.33 -37.93 -3.89
CA GLU A 185 12.10 -39.38 -3.85
C GLU A 185 13.31 -40.18 -4.30
N ARG A 186 13.96 -39.81 -5.43
CA ARG A 186 15.18 -40.49 -5.86
C ARG A 186 16.33 -40.39 -4.85
N ILE A 187 16.50 -39.23 -4.24
CA ILE A 187 17.54 -39.02 -3.22
C ILE A 187 17.23 -39.88 -1.99
N GLU A 188 15.99 -39.95 -1.54
CA GLU A 188 15.57 -40.79 -0.42
C GLU A 188 15.79 -42.30 -0.72
N ASP A 189 15.44 -42.75 -1.91
CA ASP A 189 15.65 -44.12 -2.35
C ASP A 189 17.14 -44.47 -2.41
N ASP A 190 18.00 -43.61 -2.97
CA ASP A 190 19.44 -43.78 -3.00
C ASP A 190 20.05 -43.87 -1.60
N PHE A 191 19.57 -43.05 -0.66
CA PHE A 191 20.02 -43.13 0.72
C PHE A 191 19.58 -44.43 1.40
N ALA A 192 18.33 -44.83 1.22
CA ALA A 192 17.82 -46.08 1.76
C ALA A 192 18.58 -47.30 1.22
N GLU A 193 18.89 -47.32 -0.07
CA GLU A 193 19.66 -48.39 -0.69
C GLU A 193 21.09 -48.44 -0.13
N ARG A 194 21.78 -47.32 -0.01
CA ARG A 194 23.12 -47.24 0.63
C ARG A 194 23.13 -47.73 2.07
N GLN A 195 22.09 -47.31 2.83
CA GLN A 195 21.96 -47.76 4.23
C GLN A 195 21.74 -49.28 4.33
N ASN A 196 20.90 -49.84 3.42
CA ASN A 196 20.66 -51.27 3.37
C ASN A 196 21.92 -52.07 2.94
N ARG A 197 22.67 -51.57 1.97
CA ARG A 197 23.97 -52.19 1.58
C ARG A 197 24.98 -52.16 2.74
N PHE A 198 25.07 -51.07 3.45
CA PHE A 198 25.96 -50.94 4.60
C PHE A 198 25.56 -51.89 5.76
N SER A 199 24.26 -51.97 6.05
CA SER A 199 23.75 -52.84 7.11
C SER A 199 23.95 -54.34 6.78
N SER A 200 23.76 -54.74 5.52
CA SER A 200 23.99 -56.12 5.04
C SER A 200 25.47 -56.48 5.08
N TRP A 201 26.35 -55.56 4.71
CA TRP A 201 27.79 -55.73 4.82
C TRP A 201 28.26 -55.93 6.28
N MET A 202 27.74 -55.13 7.20
CA MET A 202 28.07 -55.29 8.65
C MET A 202 27.58 -56.63 9.20
N LYS A 203 26.36 -57.05 8.84
CA LYS A 203 25.84 -58.39 9.23
C LYS A 203 26.66 -59.55 8.67
N SER A 204 27.21 -59.42 7.48
CA SER A 204 28.06 -60.46 6.88
C SER A 204 29.41 -60.59 7.57
N ARG A 205 29.94 -59.51 8.15
CA ARG A 205 31.21 -59.54 8.91
C ARG A 205 31.04 -60.06 10.36
N SER A 206 29.88 -59.84 10.97
CA SER A 206 29.58 -60.29 12.33
C SER A 206 29.33 -61.82 12.45
N LYS A 207 29.23 -62.53 11.32
CA LYS A 207 29.00 -63.98 11.25
C LYS A 207 30.30 -64.79 10.98
N LYS A 208 31.45 -64.11 10.88
CA LYS A 208 32.77 -64.70 10.83
C LYS A 208 33.51 -64.47 12.16
#